data_90d1e81d2d41749be192874de23f790a
#
_entry.id   90d1e81d2d41749be192874de23f790a
#
_cell.length_a   1.000
_cell.length_b   1.000
_cell.length_c   1.000
_cell.angle_alpha   90.00
_cell.angle_beta   90.00
_cell.angle_gamma   90.00
#
_symmetry.space_group_name_H-M   'P 1'
#
loop_
_entity.id
_entity.type
_entity.pdbx_description
1 polymer ?
#
loop_
_entity_poly.entity_id
_entity_poly.type
_entity_poly.pdbx_seq_one_letter_code
_entity_poly.pdbx_strand_id
1 'polypeptide(L)'
;MKNVVIIIIDALRTKNLSLFGYNKETDKNIKEIAKESVLFRNFFSVTNSTFPTITSLFAGSYPKTHGIMHQAPYASPEEYEKFLSEEQPKFWLPRYLKDRGYYTIGIDWIGLWFKEGFDYYGEKKEAFYKRFTKNEKVKKILLNLPSWAYKIGKDMVKEKNEKLFPSAKQMVDLAIDKIKEAENLQKPFFLFMHFEETHFPYPNVPNPEPSGENDIKEVLEKMRTDSQREYFKKRIVDIELNSVKDMKNKYDLAIKSVDEEIGRLKRFLVRNKNWEETLFIILSDHGDCLDEHGVYFSHDSLFDESVHVPLIIKMPKSEFKGKEIHEFAQTPDIAPTIIEEFEEKVKLEGKSLLQLIKNDLPIRDKVFLVDGLAPKVRAIRTKKRKLIIASENRCNLCKAEHHDKIEEYDLGEDPGETKNIYSGRSELMKF
;
A
#
# COMPACT_ATOMS: atom_id res chain seq x y z
N MET A 1 -24.63 15.54 5.38
CA MET A 1 -23.52 14.69 5.87
C MET A 1 -22.43 14.71 4.81
N LYS A 2 -21.15 14.73 5.21
CA LYS A 2 -19.98 14.75 4.30
C LYS A 2 -19.77 13.35 3.70
N ASN A 3 -19.40 13.26 2.44
CA ASN A 3 -18.98 11.99 1.86
C ASN A 3 -17.54 11.66 2.25
N VAL A 4 -17.16 10.40 2.20
CA VAL A 4 -15.80 9.93 2.46
C VAL A 4 -15.31 9.09 1.31
N VAL A 5 -14.14 9.41 0.79
CA VAL A 5 -13.44 8.62 -0.22
C VAL A 5 -12.04 8.31 0.29
N ILE A 6 -11.67 7.04 0.29
CA ILE A 6 -10.32 6.57 0.55
C ILE A 6 -9.84 5.81 -0.68
N ILE A 7 -8.73 6.26 -1.24
CA ILE A 7 -8.05 5.61 -2.37
C ILE A 7 -6.71 5.10 -1.88
N ILE A 8 -6.52 3.78 -1.95
CA ILE A 8 -5.21 3.14 -1.80
C ILE A 8 -4.68 2.83 -3.21
N ILE A 9 -3.42 3.19 -3.43
CA ILE A 9 -2.66 2.80 -4.61
C ILE A 9 -1.58 1.84 -4.12
N ASP A 10 -1.74 0.55 -4.41
CA ASP A 10 -0.87 -0.53 -3.93
C ASP A 10 0.59 -0.32 -4.36
N ALA A 11 1.51 -0.53 -3.45
CA ALA A 11 2.96 -0.42 -3.69
C ALA A 11 3.43 0.94 -4.24
N LEU A 12 2.67 2.04 -4.03
CA LEU A 12 3.06 3.36 -4.52
C LEU A 12 4.05 4.04 -3.58
N ARG A 13 5.28 4.23 -4.04
CA ARG A 13 6.35 4.93 -3.31
C ARG A 13 6.39 6.42 -3.61
N THR A 14 6.78 7.23 -2.64
CA THR A 14 6.93 8.68 -2.80
C THR A 14 7.98 9.05 -3.86
N LYS A 15 9.06 8.26 -3.96
CA LYS A 15 10.20 8.51 -4.87
C LYS A 15 9.84 8.56 -6.36
N ASN A 16 8.69 8.03 -6.78
CA ASN A 16 8.24 8.05 -8.18
C ASN A 16 7.10 9.06 -8.45
N LEU A 17 6.82 9.96 -7.50
CA LEU A 17 5.84 11.03 -7.67
C LEU A 17 6.51 12.39 -7.87
N SER A 18 6.10 13.13 -8.94
CA SER A 18 6.62 14.49 -9.18
C SER A 18 6.26 15.45 -8.05
N LEU A 19 5.16 15.19 -7.33
CA LEU A 19 4.74 15.89 -6.11
C LEU A 19 5.79 15.81 -4.99
N PHE A 20 6.61 14.75 -4.96
CA PHE A 20 7.70 14.53 -4.01
C PHE A 20 9.10 14.77 -4.62
N GLY A 21 9.18 15.34 -5.82
CA GLY A 21 10.45 15.72 -6.45
C GLY A 21 10.97 14.74 -7.50
N TYR A 22 10.18 13.73 -7.90
CA TYR A 22 10.57 12.87 -9.02
C TYR A 22 10.66 13.68 -10.33
N ASN A 23 11.68 13.38 -11.14
CA ASN A 23 11.98 14.15 -12.36
C ASN A 23 11.05 13.84 -13.55
N LYS A 24 10.16 12.85 -13.44
CA LYS A 24 9.14 12.54 -14.43
C LYS A 24 7.75 12.89 -13.89
N GLU A 25 6.89 13.41 -14.74
CA GLU A 25 5.50 13.69 -14.39
C GLU A 25 4.67 12.39 -14.47
N THR A 26 4.52 11.71 -13.34
CA THR A 26 3.77 10.46 -13.20
C THR A 26 2.39 10.66 -12.58
N ASP A 27 2.16 11.78 -11.90
CA ASP A 27 1.07 12.06 -10.95
C ASP A 27 0.41 13.41 -11.19
N LYS A 28 0.16 13.76 -12.45
CA LYS A 28 -0.40 15.07 -12.88
C LYS A 28 -1.72 15.41 -12.19
N ASN A 29 -2.69 14.48 -12.18
CA ASN A 29 -4.01 14.71 -11.59
C ASN A 29 -3.96 14.69 -10.06
N ILE A 30 -3.17 13.79 -9.46
CA ILE A 30 -2.92 13.75 -8.02
C ILE A 30 -2.29 15.09 -7.56
N LYS A 31 -1.35 15.63 -8.33
CA LYS A 31 -0.73 16.93 -8.07
C LYS A 31 -1.74 18.08 -8.10
N GLU A 32 -2.71 18.05 -9.03
CA GLU A 32 -3.81 19.02 -9.06
C GLU A 32 -4.79 18.85 -7.88
N ILE A 33 -4.98 17.62 -7.38
CA ILE A 33 -5.75 17.37 -6.17
C ILE A 33 -4.99 17.91 -4.95
N ALA A 34 -3.67 17.71 -4.89
CA ALA A 34 -2.83 18.16 -3.78
C ALA A 34 -2.86 19.69 -3.58
N LYS A 35 -3.06 20.48 -4.64
CA LYS A 35 -3.24 21.94 -4.53
C LYS A 35 -4.48 22.34 -3.71
N GLU A 36 -5.49 21.49 -3.68
CA GLU A 36 -6.73 21.69 -2.91
C GLU A 36 -6.73 20.95 -1.57
N SER A 37 -5.59 20.35 -1.19
CA SER A 37 -5.46 19.38 -0.12
C SER A 37 -4.37 19.76 0.88
N VAL A 38 -4.28 18.97 1.93
CA VAL A 38 -3.14 18.91 2.85
C VAL A 38 -2.22 17.78 2.39
N LEU A 39 -0.95 18.08 2.18
CA LEU A 39 0.09 17.12 1.79
C LEU A 39 0.93 16.73 3.01
N PHE A 40 1.03 15.44 3.27
CA PHE A 40 1.91 14.92 4.33
C PHE A 40 3.23 14.46 3.71
N ARG A 41 4.33 15.10 4.12
CA ARG A 41 5.68 14.77 3.63
C ARG A 41 6.30 13.57 4.34
N ASN A 42 5.84 13.24 5.54
CA ASN A 42 6.37 12.16 6.38
C ASN A 42 5.25 11.23 6.87
N PHE A 43 4.56 10.60 5.93
CA PHE A 43 3.59 9.56 6.22
C PHE A 43 4.21 8.17 6.00
N PHE A 44 4.00 7.29 6.97
CA PHE A 44 4.58 5.94 6.94
C PHE A 44 3.50 4.88 7.07
N SER A 45 3.57 3.87 6.23
CA SER A 45 2.89 2.62 6.50
C SER A 45 3.41 1.99 7.80
N VAL A 46 2.58 1.21 8.48
CA VAL A 46 3.01 0.47 9.68
C VAL A 46 3.80 -0.79 9.34
N THR A 47 3.69 -1.24 8.10
CA THR A 47 4.34 -2.45 7.59
C THR A 47 4.56 -2.33 6.07
N ASN A 48 5.39 -3.18 5.54
CA ASN A 48 5.64 -3.34 4.11
C ASN A 48 4.63 -4.30 3.42
N SER A 49 3.40 -4.41 3.90
CA SER A 49 2.45 -5.43 3.41
C SER A 49 1.01 -4.95 3.48
N THR A 50 0.22 -5.31 2.47
CA THR A 50 -1.15 -4.85 2.26
C THR A 50 -2.10 -5.24 3.40
N PHE A 51 -2.14 -6.53 3.79
CA PHE A 51 -3.14 -7.03 4.75
C PHE A 51 -3.03 -6.38 6.13
N PRO A 52 -1.85 -6.36 6.78
CA PRO A 52 -1.73 -5.68 8.06
C PRO A 52 -1.95 -4.16 7.94
N THR A 53 -1.56 -3.54 6.82
CA THR A 53 -1.73 -2.10 6.62
C THR A 53 -3.19 -1.70 6.50
N ILE A 54 -3.96 -2.34 5.61
CA ILE A 54 -5.40 -2.02 5.44
C ILE A 54 -6.18 -2.38 6.70
N THR A 55 -5.80 -3.47 7.39
CA THR A 55 -6.39 -3.79 8.69
C THR A 55 -6.12 -2.69 9.71
N SER A 56 -4.89 -2.17 9.77
CA SER A 56 -4.53 -1.05 10.66
C SER A 56 -5.30 0.23 10.31
N LEU A 57 -5.52 0.50 9.03
CA LEU A 57 -6.31 1.64 8.56
C LEU A 57 -7.76 1.55 9.07
N PHE A 58 -8.42 0.42 8.85
CA PHE A 58 -9.82 0.26 9.22
C PHE A 58 -10.04 0.09 10.73
N ALA A 59 -9.11 -0.55 11.43
CA ALA A 59 -9.18 -0.74 12.87
C ALA A 59 -8.68 0.46 13.69
N GLY A 60 -7.96 1.40 13.08
CA GLY A 60 -7.31 2.50 13.80
C GLY A 60 -6.30 2.03 14.86
N SER A 61 -5.65 0.87 14.63
CA SER A 61 -4.74 0.23 15.59
C SER A 61 -3.54 -0.41 14.88
N TYR A 62 -2.51 -0.71 15.66
CA TYR A 62 -1.29 -1.33 15.11
C TYR A 62 -1.42 -2.86 14.94
N PRO A 63 -0.59 -3.48 14.06
CA PRO A 63 -0.60 -4.92 13.80
C PRO A 63 -0.55 -5.79 15.06
N LYS A 64 0.22 -5.40 16.06
CA LYS A 64 0.31 -6.10 17.34
C LYS A 64 -1.03 -6.15 18.09
N THR A 65 -1.84 -5.11 17.97
CA THR A 65 -3.13 -4.99 18.68
C THR A 65 -4.26 -5.71 17.95
N HIS A 66 -4.37 -5.53 16.63
CA HIS A 66 -5.40 -6.24 15.86
C HIS A 66 -5.01 -7.69 15.50
N GLY A 67 -3.74 -8.09 15.68
CA GLY A 67 -3.27 -9.47 15.55
C GLY A 67 -2.91 -9.91 14.13
N ILE A 68 -3.19 -9.13 13.09
CA ILE A 68 -2.77 -9.42 11.70
C ILE A 68 -1.38 -8.83 11.49
N MET A 69 -0.37 -9.69 11.55
CA MET A 69 1.04 -9.31 11.46
C MET A 69 1.61 -9.52 10.06
N HIS A 70 1.09 -10.51 9.32
CA HIS A 70 1.71 -10.98 8.09
C HIS A 70 0.78 -10.90 6.89
N GLN A 71 1.40 -10.81 5.70
CA GLN A 71 0.70 -10.89 4.43
C GLN A 71 0.17 -12.32 4.22
N ALA A 72 -1.06 -12.47 3.76
CA ALA A 72 -1.52 -13.76 3.27
C ALA A 72 -0.68 -14.19 2.04
N PRO A 73 -0.30 -15.44 1.94
CA PRO A 73 -0.64 -16.63 2.73
C PRO A 73 0.36 -16.95 3.85
N TYR A 74 1.13 -15.98 4.30
CA TYR A 74 2.19 -16.17 5.31
C TYR A 74 1.70 -15.92 6.73
N ALA A 75 0.48 -15.39 6.87
CA ALA A 75 -0.22 -15.31 8.14
C ALA A 75 -0.39 -16.73 8.74
N SER A 76 -0.20 -16.86 10.04
CA SER A 76 -0.42 -18.14 10.71
C SER A 76 -1.92 -18.51 10.70
N PRO A 77 -2.25 -19.81 10.78
CA PRO A 77 -3.64 -20.22 10.97
C PRO A 77 -4.32 -19.52 12.16
N GLU A 78 -3.59 -19.29 13.25
CA GLU A 78 -4.08 -18.61 14.44
C GLU A 78 -4.40 -17.12 14.17
N GLU A 79 -3.60 -16.43 13.34
CA GLU A 79 -3.91 -15.06 12.91
C GLU A 79 -5.22 -15.01 12.14
N TYR A 80 -5.45 -15.98 11.25
CA TYR A 80 -6.68 -16.10 10.48
C TYR A 80 -7.89 -16.45 11.34
N GLU A 81 -7.75 -17.46 12.19
CA GLU A 81 -8.82 -17.93 13.07
C GLU A 81 -9.23 -16.85 14.06
N LYS A 82 -8.25 -16.17 14.65
CA LYS A 82 -8.49 -15.05 15.58
C LYS A 82 -9.24 -13.91 14.91
N PHE A 83 -8.92 -13.60 13.66
CA PHE A 83 -9.55 -12.51 12.94
C PHE A 83 -10.94 -12.89 12.38
N LEU A 84 -11.15 -14.16 12.03
CA LEU A 84 -12.46 -14.68 11.57
C LEU A 84 -13.40 -15.08 12.71
N SER A 85 -12.88 -15.27 13.94
CA SER A 85 -13.69 -15.49 15.12
C SER A 85 -14.33 -14.18 15.56
N GLU A 86 -15.33 -14.26 16.47
CA GLU A 86 -16.03 -13.10 17.02
C GLU A 86 -15.15 -12.08 17.76
N GLU A 87 -13.84 -12.34 17.88
CA GLU A 87 -12.82 -11.44 18.41
C GLU A 87 -12.33 -10.39 17.42
N GLN A 88 -13.13 -10.00 16.42
CA GLN A 88 -12.79 -8.91 15.50
C GLN A 88 -12.42 -7.64 16.26
N PRO A 89 -11.57 -6.76 15.67
CA PRO A 89 -11.30 -5.46 16.28
C PRO A 89 -12.59 -4.80 16.70
N LYS A 90 -12.68 -4.33 17.93
CA LYS A 90 -13.90 -3.69 18.47
C LYS A 90 -14.37 -2.51 17.61
N PHE A 91 -13.45 -1.92 16.88
CA PHE A 91 -13.69 -0.85 15.93
C PHE A 91 -13.33 -1.30 14.50
N TRP A 92 -14.22 -1.02 13.55
CA TRP A 92 -14.01 -1.26 12.12
C TRP A 92 -14.64 -0.14 11.32
N LEU A 93 -13.84 0.68 10.66
CA LEU A 93 -14.28 1.92 10.01
C LEU A 93 -15.45 1.73 9.02
N PRO A 94 -15.45 0.72 8.11
CA PRO A 94 -16.58 0.54 7.20
C PRO A 94 -17.92 0.27 7.94
N ARG A 95 -17.90 -0.58 8.98
CA ARG A 95 -19.07 -0.85 9.82
C ARG A 95 -19.53 0.39 10.58
N TYR A 96 -18.57 1.12 11.17
CA TYR A 96 -18.83 2.35 11.88
C TYR A 96 -19.58 3.38 11.02
N LEU A 97 -19.16 3.56 9.74
CA LEU A 97 -19.82 4.47 8.80
C LEU A 97 -21.18 3.93 8.34
N LYS A 98 -21.30 2.61 8.09
CA LYS A 98 -22.56 1.97 7.74
C LYS A 98 -23.62 2.19 8.83
N ASP A 99 -23.27 2.00 10.11
CA ASP A 99 -24.15 2.18 11.25
C ASP A 99 -24.63 3.65 11.39
N ARG A 100 -23.93 4.59 10.73
CA ARG A 100 -24.28 6.01 10.65
C ARG A 100 -25.07 6.38 9.39
N GLY A 101 -25.54 5.39 8.67
CA GLY A 101 -26.43 5.58 7.53
C GLY A 101 -25.71 5.84 6.20
N TYR A 102 -24.38 5.69 6.14
CA TYR A 102 -23.67 5.74 4.89
C TYR A 102 -24.01 4.54 3.99
N TYR A 103 -24.07 4.77 2.69
CA TYR A 103 -23.96 3.69 1.72
C TYR A 103 -22.48 3.38 1.51
N THR A 104 -22.05 2.21 1.95
CA THR A 104 -20.64 1.83 2.02
C THR A 104 -20.24 0.99 0.81
N ILE A 105 -19.25 1.48 0.06
CA ILE A 105 -18.81 0.94 -1.22
C ILE A 105 -17.34 0.53 -1.11
N GLY A 106 -17.05 -0.76 -1.23
CA GLY A 106 -15.70 -1.31 -1.34
C GLY A 106 -15.42 -1.77 -2.76
N ILE A 107 -14.42 -1.20 -3.40
CA ILE A 107 -13.92 -1.63 -4.71
C ILE A 107 -12.49 -2.13 -4.51
N ASP A 108 -12.43 -3.38 -4.13
CA ASP A 108 -11.22 -4.11 -3.78
C ASP A 108 -11.41 -5.57 -4.16
N TRP A 109 -10.34 -6.23 -4.46
CA TRP A 109 -10.32 -7.62 -4.93
C TRP A 109 -9.84 -8.61 -3.84
N ILE A 110 -9.33 -8.11 -2.70
CA ILE A 110 -8.75 -8.94 -1.63
C ILE A 110 -9.82 -9.82 -0.98
N GLY A 111 -11.02 -9.28 -0.71
CA GLY A 111 -12.09 -10.02 -0.05
C GLY A 111 -11.81 -10.29 1.42
N LEU A 112 -12.05 -11.53 1.90
CA LEU A 112 -11.84 -11.94 3.29
C LEU A 112 -12.60 -11.02 4.27
N TRP A 113 -11.98 -10.63 5.39
CA TRP A 113 -12.58 -9.74 6.40
C TRP A 113 -12.73 -8.29 5.93
N PHE A 114 -12.04 -7.89 4.85
CA PHE A 114 -12.16 -6.53 4.30
C PHE A 114 -13.55 -6.22 3.76
N LYS A 115 -14.37 -7.24 3.45
CA LYS A 115 -15.77 -7.08 3.06
C LYS A 115 -16.68 -6.59 4.18
N GLU A 116 -16.26 -6.75 5.42
CA GLU A 116 -17.08 -6.48 6.59
C GLU A 116 -17.43 -4.99 6.68
N GLY A 117 -18.73 -4.72 6.83
CA GLY A 117 -19.26 -3.35 6.96
C GLY A 117 -19.52 -2.64 5.63
N PHE A 118 -19.35 -3.29 4.48
CA PHE A 118 -19.72 -2.72 3.18
C PHE A 118 -21.13 -3.18 2.75
N ASP A 119 -21.91 -2.26 2.15
CA ASP A 119 -23.17 -2.57 1.46
C ASP A 119 -22.89 -3.17 0.09
N TYR A 120 -21.89 -2.65 -0.60
CA TYR A 120 -21.36 -3.20 -1.84
C TYR A 120 -19.86 -3.45 -1.69
N TYR A 121 -19.40 -4.62 -2.07
CA TYR A 121 -17.98 -4.95 -2.16
C TYR A 121 -17.71 -5.65 -3.51
N GLY A 122 -16.67 -5.22 -4.22
CA GLY A 122 -16.37 -5.64 -5.57
C GLY A 122 -16.27 -7.16 -5.73
N GLU A 123 -17.30 -7.77 -6.31
CA GLU A 123 -17.49 -9.23 -6.26
C GLU A 123 -16.77 -10.02 -7.34
N LYS A 124 -16.17 -9.38 -8.34
CA LYS A 124 -15.88 -10.11 -9.58
C LYS A 124 -14.72 -11.09 -9.53
N LYS A 125 -14.15 -11.50 -8.39
CA LYS A 125 -13.13 -12.59 -8.40
C LYS A 125 -12.93 -13.39 -7.11
N GLU A 126 -13.98 -13.79 -6.42
CA GLU A 126 -13.92 -14.96 -5.54
C GLU A 126 -13.26 -16.19 -6.23
N ALA A 127 -13.36 -16.28 -7.56
CA ALA A 127 -12.78 -17.39 -8.33
C ALA A 127 -11.23 -17.42 -8.30
N PHE A 128 -10.55 -16.27 -8.26
CA PHE A 128 -9.09 -16.25 -8.28
C PHE A 128 -8.50 -16.66 -6.93
N TYR A 129 -8.95 -16.04 -5.84
CA TYR A 129 -8.45 -16.38 -4.51
C TYR A 129 -8.84 -17.79 -4.07
N LYS A 130 -10.09 -18.21 -4.34
CA LYS A 130 -10.54 -19.61 -4.12
C LYS A 130 -9.76 -20.62 -4.96
N ARG A 131 -9.28 -20.25 -6.14
CA ARG A 131 -8.49 -21.16 -7.01
C ARG A 131 -7.05 -21.32 -6.53
N PHE A 132 -6.43 -20.25 -5.98
CA PHE A 132 -5.08 -20.30 -5.42
C PHE A 132 -5.04 -20.75 -3.94
N THR A 133 -6.05 -20.42 -3.14
CA THR A 133 -6.08 -20.75 -1.72
C THR A 133 -6.69 -22.10 -1.39
N LYS A 134 -7.50 -22.68 -2.28
CA LYS A 134 -8.08 -24.02 -2.04
C LYS A 134 -7.05 -25.15 -1.94
N ASN A 135 -5.81 -24.92 -2.33
CA ASN A 135 -4.77 -25.95 -2.22
C ASN A 135 -3.40 -25.33 -1.86
N GLU A 136 -3.20 -25.12 -0.57
CA GLU A 136 -1.93 -24.67 0.00
C GLU A 136 -0.72 -25.46 -0.51
N LYS A 137 -0.89 -26.77 -0.77
CA LYS A 137 0.17 -27.62 -1.33
C LYS A 137 0.53 -27.21 -2.75
N VAL A 138 -0.46 -26.90 -3.60
CA VAL A 138 -0.22 -26.47 -4.98
C VAL A 138 0.49 -25.12 -5.02
N LYS A 139 0.13 -24.20 -4.13
CA LYS A 139 0.76 -22.90 -4.03
C LYS A 139 2.22 -23.01 -3.57
N LYS A 140 2.49 -23.81 -2.53
CA LYS A 140 3.87 -24.10 -2.12
C LYS A 140 4.70 -24.75 -3.22
N ILE A 141 4.09 -25.63 -4.00
CA ILE A 141 4.76 -26.29 -5.14
C ILE A 141 5.10 -25.25 -6.22
N LEU A 142 4.15 -24.41 -6.63
CA LEU A 142 4.38 -23.38 -7.66
C LEU A 142 5.47 -22.38 -7.27
N LEU A 143 5.49 -21.94 -6.01
CA LEU A 143 6.52 -21.02 -5.51
C LEU A 143 7.92 -21.63 -5.46
N ASN A 144 8.02 -22.97 -5.39
CA ASN A 144 9.29 -23.70 -5.32
C ASN A 144 9.75 -24.28 -6.67
N LEU A 145 8.98 -24.09 -7.76
CA LEU A 145 9.39 -24.55 -9.07
C LEU A 145 10.55 -23.72 -9.64
N PRO A 146 11.49 -24.34 -10.36
CA PRO A 146 12.45 -23.62 -11.16
C PRO A 146 11.76 -22.69 -12.17
N SER A 147 12.40 -21.58 -12.54
CA SER A 147 11.82 -20.55 -13.42
C SER A 147 11.31 -21.09 -14.76
N TRP A 148 11.98 -22.11 -15.33
CA TRP A 148 11.53 -22.77 -16.58
C TRP A 148 10.22 -23.55 -16.41
N ALA A 149 10.05 -24.25 -15.30
CA ALA A 149 8.82 -25.00 -15.02
C ALA A 149 7.68 -24.06 -14.61
N TYR A 150 7.99 -22.97 -13.91
CA TYR A 150 7.06 -21.89 -13.63
C TYR A 150 6.54 -21.21 -14.90
N LYS A 151 7.42 -20.99 -15.90
CA LYS A 151 7.04 -20.45 -17.22
C LYS A 151 6.04 -21.36 -17.93
N ILE A 152 6.29 -22.67 -17.99
CA ILE A 152 5.37 -23.65 -18.61
C ILE A 152 3.99 -23.61 -17.89
N GLY A 153 3.99 -23.60 -16.56
CA GLY A 153 2.75 -23.50 -15.79
C GLY A 153 1.98 -22.21 -16.06
N LYS A 154 2.69 -21.09 -16.22
CA LYS A 154 2.11 -19.78 -16.55
C LYS A 154 1.49 -19.78 -17.95
N ASP A 155 2.18 -20.33 -18.95
CA ASP A 155 1.69 -20.38 -20.31
C ASP A 155 0.42 -21.25 -20.42
N MET A 156 0.36 -22.38 -19.69
CA MET A 156 -0.86 -23.21 -19.60
C MET A 156 -2.05 -22.50 -18.94
N VAL A 157 -1.79 -21.53 -18.04
CA VAL A 157 -2.83 -20.74 -17.37
C VAL A 157 -3.24 -19.54 -18.22
N LYS A 158 -2.32 -18.97 -19.01
CA LYS A 158 -2.56 -17.81 -19.89
C LYS A 158 -3.61 -18.13 -20.97
N GLU A 159 -3.64 -19.36 -21.51
CA GLU A 159 -4.65 -19.80 -22.49
C GLU A 159 -6.09 -19.83 -21.95
N LYS A 160 -6.30 -19.77 -20.64
CA LYS A 160 -7.61 -19.91 -19.99
C LYS A 160 -8.14 -18.67 -19.27
N ASN A 161 -7.39 -17.57 -19.17
CA ASN A 161 -7.76 -16.45 -18.30
C ASN A 161 -7.76 -15.10 -19.01
N GLU A 162 -8.94 -14.58 -19.27
CA GLU A 162 -9.16 -13.14 -19.37
C GLU A 162 -8.65 -12.42 -18.10
N LYS A 163 -8.20 -11.18 -18.26
CA LYS A 163 -7.57 -10.28 -17.26
C LYS A 163 -7.95 -10.56 -15.81
N LEU A 164 -6.99 -10.96 -15.02
CA LEU A 164 -7.13 -11.41 -13.62
C LEU A 164 -7.64 -10.31 -12.66
N PHE A 165 -7.33 -9.05 -12.96
CA PHE A 165 -7.71 -7.88 -12.16
C PHE A 165 -8.49 -6.88 -13.00
N PRO A 166 -9.51 -6.21 -12.44
CA PRO A 166 -10.15 -5.09 -13.13
C PRO A 166 -9.13 -3.97 -13.32
N SER A 167 -9.16 -3.31 -14.47
CA SER A 167 -8.32 -2.14 -14.70
C SER A 167 -8.81 -0.96 -13.86
N ALA A 168 -7.91 0.02 -13.60
CA ALA A 168 -8.26 1.27 -12.91
C ALA A 168 -9.49 1.93 -13.53
N LYS A 169 -9.60 1.90 -14.88
CA LYS A 169 -10.77 2.38 -15.59
C LYS A 169 -12.05 1.65 -15.19
N GLN A 170 -12.04 0.32 -15.15
CA GLN A 170 -13.21 -0.48 -14.76
C GLN A 170 -13.58 -0.25 -13.30
N MET A 171 -12.59 -0.09 -12.42
CA MET A 171 -12.82 0.23 -11.01
C MET A 171 -13.49 1.59 -10.83
N VAL A 172 -13.04 2.61 -11.55
CA VAL A 172 -13.65 3.95 -11.49
C VAL A 172 -15.03 3.97 -12.17
N ASP A 173 -15.26 3.22 -13.25
CA ASP A 173 -16.60 3.05 -13.83
C ASP A 173 -17.57 2.50 -12.79
N LEU A 174 -17.15 1.46 -12.06
CA LEU A 174 -17.95 0.84 -11.00
C LEU A 174 -18.17 1.79 -9.81
N ALA A 175 -17.14 2.55 -9.42
CA ALA A 175 -17.26 3.55 -8.36
C ALA A 175 -18.30 4.62 -8.72
N ILE A 176 -18.27 5.13 -9.94
CA ILE A 176 -19.24 6.10 -10.44
C ILE A 176 -20.67 5.56 -10.40
N ASP A 177 -20.87 4.31 -10.83
CA ASP A 177 -22.19 3.69 -10.80
C ASP A 177 -22.72 3.48 -9.38
N LYS A 178 -21.84 3.08 -8.44
CA LYS A 178 -22.23 2.91 -7.04
C LYS A 178 -22.45 4.23 -6.29
N ILE A 179 -21.71 5.29 -6.64
CA ILE A 179 -22.00 6.64 -6.12
C ILE A 179 -23.39 7.12 -6.58
N LYS A 180 -23.75 6.92 -7.86
CA LYS A 180 -25.11 7.25 -8.34
C LYS A 180 -26.19 6.46 -7.61
N GLU A 181 -25.92 5.20 -7.26
CA GLU A 181 -26.83 4.40 -6.46
C GLU A 181 -27.01 5.01 -5.06
N ALA A 182 -25.95 5.46 -4.38
CA ALA A 182 -26.03 6.19 -3.12
C ALA A 182 -26.83 7.49 -3.24
N GLU A 183 -26.61 8.26 -4.31
CA GLU A 183 -27.37 9.49 -4.62
C GLU A 183 -28.87 9.21 -4.76
N ASN A 184 -29.25 8.14 -5.48
CA ASN A 184 -30.64 7.72 -5.65
C ASN A 184 -31.27 7.29 -4.32
N LEU A 185 -30.49 6.71 -3.42
CA LEU A 185 -30.92 6.33 -2.06
C LEU A 185 -30.94 7.53 -1.10
N GLN A 186 -30.52 8.71 -1.55
CA GLN A 186 -30.36 9.92 -0.74
C GLN A 186 -29.49 9.71 0.50
N LYS A 187 -28.44 8.89 0.39
CA LYS A 187 -27.47 8.59 1.44
C LYS A 187 -26.11 9.22 1.16
N PRO A 188 -25.39 9.67 2.19
CA PRO A 188 -23.97 9.94 2.05
C PRO A 188 -23.27 8.63 1.72
N PHE A 189 -22.15 8.70 0.99
CA PHE A 189 -21.38 7.50 0.65
C PHE A 189 -20.03 7.47 1.33
N PHE A 190 -19.59 6.26 1.64
CA PHE A 190 -18.21 5.91 1.93
C PHE A 190 -17.70 5.04 0.78
N LEU A 191 -16.74 5.55 0.03
CA LEU A 191 -16.06 4.83 -1.03
C LEU A 191 -14.64 4.46 -0.60
N PHE A 192 -14.34 3.17 -0.59
CA PHE A 192 -12.99 2.63 -0.48
C PHE A 192 -12.59 2.01 -1.83
N MET A 193 -11.45 2.42 -2.36
CA MET A 193 -10.88 1.87 -3.59
C MET A 193 -9.44 1.44 -3.36
N HIS A 194 -9.06 0.28 -3.90
CA HIS A 194 -7.71 -0.23 -3.83
C HIS A 194 -7.22 -0.62 -5.22
N PHE A 195 -6.37 0.23 -5.81
CA PHE A 195 -5.78 0.05 -7.14
C PHE A 195 -4.54 -0.84 -7.05
N GLU A 196 -4.41 -1.81 -7.97
CA GLU A 196 -3.33 -2.79 -7.99
C GLU A 196 -2.34 -2.59 -9.16
N GLU A 197 -2.59 -1.63 -10.03
CA GLU A 197 -1.77 -1.40 -11.24
C GLU A 197 -0.29 -1.19 -10.92
N THR A 198 0.02 -0.57 -9.78
CA THR A 198 1.38 -0.27 -9.32
C THR A 198 2.05 -1.41 -8.56
N HIS A 199 1.30 -2.47 -8.24
CA HIS A 199 1.87 -3.70 -7.69
C HIS A 199 2.46 -4.57 -8.81
N PHE A 200 3.66 -5.12 -8.58
CA PHE A 200 4.29 -6.02 -9.54
C PHE A 200 3.38 -7.24 -9.86
N PRO A 201 3.20 -7.68 -11.10
CA PRO A 201 3.90 -7.30 -12.35
C PRO A 201 3.24 -6.17 -13.15
N TYR A 202 2.59 -5.20 -12.52
CA TYR A 202 1.93 -4.05 -13.12
C TYR A 202 0.80 -4.47 -14.07
N PRO A 203 -0.27 -5.08 -13.52
CA PRO A 203 -1.35 -5.62 -14.32
C PRO A 203 -2.07 -4.52 -15.11
N ASN A 204 -2.59 -4.88 -16.28
CA ASN A 204 -3.33 -3.98 -17.17
C ASN A 204 -2.53 -2.82 -17.81
N VAL A 205 -1.22 -2.74 -17.53
CA VAL A 205 -0.34 -1.70 -18.08
C VAL A 205 0.48 -2.29 -19.23
N PRO A 206 0.52 -1.65 -20.41
CA PRO A 206 1.33 -2.12 -21.53
C PRO A 206 2.83 -2.04 -21.20
N ASN A 207 3.61 -2.87 -21.87
CA ASN A 207 5.06 -2.73 -21.79
C ASN A 207 5.50 -1.40 -22.43
N PRO A 208 6.50 -0.72 -21.85
CA PRO A 208 7.08 0.48 -22.45
C PRO A 208 7.82 0.17 -23.75
N GLU A 209 8.11 1.20 -24.53
CA GLU A 209 9.07 1.08 -25.63
C GLU A 209 10.42 0.61 -25.08
N PRO A 210 11.08 -0.38 -25.69
CA PRO A 210 12.34 -0.92 -25.20
C PRO A 210 13.44 0.16 -25.16
N SER A 211 14.14 0.25 -24.02
CA SER A 211 15.28 1.17 -23.87
C SER A 211 16.53 0.76 -24.67
N GLY A 212 16.54 -0.49 -25.15
CA GLY A 212 17.73 -1.09 -25.77
C GLY A 212 18.77 -1.62 -24.77
N GLU A 213 18.52 -1.45 -23.47
CA GLU A 213 19.36 -2.01 -22.41
C GLU A 213 19.02 -3.50 -22.14
N ASN A 214 20.02 -4.26 -21.74
CA ASN A 214 19.88 -5.67 -21.36
C ASN A 214 20.82 -5.98 -20.19
N ASP A 215 20.41 -5.55 -18.98
CA ASP A 215 21.20 -5.55 -17.76
C ASP A 215 20.82 -6.69 -16.78
N ILE A 216 19.84 -7.51 -17.13
CA ILE A 216 19.32 -8.56 -16.24
C ILE A 216 20.42 -9.53 -15.79
N LYS A 217 21.34 -9.90 -16.69
CA LYS A 217 22.45 -10.80 -16.33
C LYS A 217 23.34 -10.19 -15.22
N GLU A 218 23.69 -8.92 -15.37
CA GLU A 218 24.50 -8.18 -14.38
C GLU A 218 23.75 -8.09 -13.03
N VAL A 219 22.44 -7.83 -13.06
CA VAL A 219 21.61 -7.78 -11.86
C VAL A 219 21.58 -9.14 -11.16
N LEU A 220 21.42 -10.23 -11.90
CA LEU A 220 21.46 -11.58 -11.34
C LEU A 220 22.80 -11.93 -10.68
N GLU A 221 23.92 -11.45 -11.26
CA GLU A 221 25.27 -11.67 -10.71
C GLU A 221 25.46 -10.91 -9.36
N LYS A 222 24.82 -9.76 -9.19
CA LYS A 222 24.84 -8.96 -7.94
C LYS A 222 23.99 -9.54 -6.81
N MET A 223 23.09 -10.47 -7.10
CA MET A 223 22.22 -11.04 -6.07
C MET A 223 22.95 -11.99 -5.14
N ARG A 224 22.66 -11.90 -3.84
CA ARG A 224 23.38 -12.61 -2.77
C ARG A 224 23.17 -14.12 -2.78
N THR A 225 21.97 -14.61 -3.14
CA THR A 225 21.60 -16.04 -3.01
C THR A 225 20.96 -16.58 -4.28
N ASP A 226 21.04 -17.91 -4.48
CA ASP A 226 20.36 -18.59 -5.60
C ASP A 226 18.84 -18.47 -5.49
N SER A 227 18.30 -18.51 -4.27
CA SER A 227 16.86 -18.33 -4.05
C SER A 227 16.38 -16.96 -4.51
N GLN A 228 17.15 -15.90 -4.25
CA GLN A 228 16.85 -14.54 -4.71
C GLN A 228 16.93 -14.47 -6.25
N ARG A 229 17.96 -15.07 -6.85
CA ARG A 229 18.10 -15.15 -8.31
C ARG A 229 16.91 -15.85 -8.97
N GLU A 230 16.49 -17.00 -8.44
CA GLU A 230 15.34 -17.73 -8.97
C GLU A 230 14.02 -16.98 -8.78
N TYR A 231 13.85 -16.29 -7.65
CA TYR A 231 12.69 -15.44 -7.43
C TYR A 231 12.63 -14.29 -8.43
N PHE A 232 13.75 -13.60 -8.67
CA PHE A 232 13.81 -12.51 -9.64
C PHE A 232 13.62 -12.99 -11.09
N LYS A 233 14.18 -14.14 -11.46
CA LYS A 233 13.92 -14.76 -12.79
C LYS A 233 12.41 -15.00 -13.01
N LYS A 234 11.66 -15.41 -12.00
CA LYS A 234 10.20 -15.53 -12.10
C LYS A 234 9.54 -14.18 -12.36
N ARG A 235 9.99 -13.12 -11.67
CA ARG A 235 9.49 -11.76 -11.92
C ARG A 235 9.76 -11.30 -13.36
N ILE A 236 10.92 -11.60 -13.93
CA ILE A 236 11.22 -11.32 -15.34
C ILE A 236 10.24 -12.05 -16.26
N VAL A 237 9.96 -13.33 -16.00
CA VAL A 237 8.95 -14.10 -16.75
C VAL A 237 7.57 -13.47 -16.64
N ASP A 238 7.21 -12.94 -15.47
CA ASP A 238 5.90 -12.35 -15.23
C ASP A 238 5.71 -11.01 -15.97
N ILE A 239 6.76 -10.21 -16.06
CA ILE A 239 6.69 -8.88 -16.68
C ILE A 239 7.07 -8.89 -18.17
N GLU A 240 7.78 -9.91 -18.64
CA GLU A 240 8.23 -10.06 -20.04
C GLU A 240 9.12 -8.89 -20.53
N LEU A 241 9.97 -8.36 -19.65
CA LEU A 241 10.95 -7.31 -19.92
C LEU A 241 12.36 -7.78 -19.58
N ASN A 242 13.38 -7.26 -20.30
CA ASN A 242 14.76 -7.70 -20.21
C ASN A 242 15.72 -6.63 -19.61
N SER A 243 15.17 -5.55 -19.10
CA SER A 243 15.95 -4.45 -18.55
C SER A 243 15.29 -3.89 -17.29
N VAL A 244 16.06 -3.59 -16.26
CA VAL A 244 15.61 -2.91 -15.04
C VAL A 244 15.03 -1.55 -15.38
N LYS A 245 15.62 -0.84 -16.33
CA LYS A 245 15.11 0.46 -16.79
C LYS A 245 13.71 0.35 -17.39
N ASP A 246 13.47 -0.67 -18.22
CA ASP A 246 12.15 -0.87 -18.80
C ASP A 246 11.11 -1.31 -17.76
N MET A 247 11.52 -2.10 -16.77
CA MET A 247 10.67 -2.45 -15.62
C MET A 247 10.29 -1.20 -14.82
N LYS A 248 11.23 -0.29 -14.55
CA LYS A 248 10.97 1.01 -13.91
C LYS A 248 10.05 1.90 -14.75
N ASN A 249 10.27 1.95 -16.06
CA ASN A 249 9.40 2.69 -16.96
C ASN A 249 7.97 2.15 -16.94
N LYS A 250 7.79 0.82 -16.85
CA LYS A 250 6.45 0.21 -16.73
C LYS A 250 5.78 0.56 -15.40
N TYR A 251 6.53 0.62 -14.30
CA TYR A 251 6.02 1.12 -13.02
C TYR A 251 5.56 2.58 -13.12
N ASP A 252 6.33 3.46 -13.77
CA ASP A 252 5.94 4.85 -14.01
C ASP A 252 4.65 4.95 -14.87
N LEU A 253 4.48 4.08 -15.87
CA LEU A 253 3.25 3.98 -16.66
C LEU A 253 2.07 3.51 -15.83
N ALA A 254 2.31 2.60 -14.88
CA ALA A 254 1.28 2.13 -13.96
C ALA A 254 0.76 3.28 -13.08
N ILE A 255 1.65 4.10 -12.53
CA ILE A 255 1.27 5.30 -11.77
C ILE A 255 0.42 6.24 -12.63
N LYS A 256 0.85 6.53 -13.86
CA LYS A 256 0.10 7.41 -14.78
C LYS A 256 -1.30 6.87 -15.08
N SER A 257 -1.43 5.56 -15.28
CA SER A 257 -2.72 4.93 -15.54
C SER A 257 -3.71 5.13 -14.38
N VAL A 258 -3.25 4.96 -13.15
CA VAL A 258 -4.07 5.19 -11.95
C VAL A 258 -4.35 6.69 -11.76
N ASP A 259 -3.35 7.55 -11.97
CA ASP A 259 -3.48 9.01 -11.87
C ASP A 259 -4.58 9.56 -12.80
N GLU A 260 -4.62 9.09 -14.05
CA GLU A 260 -5.64 9.49 -15.03
C GLU A 260 -7.06 9.13 -14.57
N GLU A 261 -7.23 7.96 -13.99
CA GLU A 261 -8.52 7.48 -13.50
C GLU A 261 -8.96 8.16 -12.20
N ILE A 262 -8.03 8.47 -11.30
CA ILE A 262 -8.30 9.33 -10.13
C ILE A 262 -8.76 10.73 -10.58
N GLY A 263 -8.10 11.29 -11.60
CA GLY A 263 -8.53 12.54 -12.22
C GLY A 263 -9.95 12.47 -12.82
N ARG A 264 -10.30 11.32 -13.41
CA ARG A 264 -11.66 11.08 -13.94
C ARG A 264 -12.69 11.01 -12.82
N LEU A 265 -12.39 10.33 -11.72
CA LEU A 265 -13.26 10.28 -10.54
C LEU A 265 -13.46 11.68 -9.94
N LYS A 266 -12.39 12.48 -9.78
CA LYS A 266 -12.49 13.87 -9.32
C LYS A 266 -13.44 14.67 -10.21
N ARG A 267 -13.26 14.64 -11.54
CA ARG A 267 -14.12 15.35 -12.50
C ARG A 267 -15.59 14.96 -12.37
N PHE A 268 -15.87 13.66 -12.12
CA PHE A 268 -17.23 13.20 -11.87
C PHE A 268 -17.79 13.81 -10.57
N LEU A 269 -17.04 13.74 -9.46
CA LEU A 269 -17.47 14.31 -8.17
C LEU A 269 -17.72 15.82 -8.25
N VAL A 270 -16.88 16.56 -8.98
CA VAL A 270 -17.09 18.00 -9.23
C VAL A 270 -18.38 18.25 -10.00
N ARG A 271 -18.60 17.52 -11.10
CA ARG A 271 -19.80 17.68 -11.95
C ARG A 271 -21.08 17.39 -11.18
N ASN A 272 -21.06 16.41 -10.29
CA ASN A 272 -22.21 16.01 -9.47
C ASN A 272 -22.32 16.81 -8.16
N LYS A 273 -21.51 17.86 -7.97
CA LYS A 273 -21.48 18.72 -6.78
C LYS A 273 -21.17 18.00 -5.46
N ASN A 274 -20.55 16.84 -5.54
CA ASN A 274 -20.12 16.07 -4.36
C ASN A 274 -18.72 16.47 -3.87
N TRP A 275 -17.87 17.03 -4.74
CA TRP A 275 -16.46 17.29 -4.45
C TRP A 275 -16.27 18.16 -3.20
N GLU A 276 -17.01 19.26 -3.08
CA GLU A 276 -16.86 20.21 -1.98
C GLU A 276 -17.14 19.57 -0.60
N GLU A 277 -18.16 18.72 -0.52
CA GLU A 277 -18.58 18.08 0.71
C GLU A 277 -17.91 16.72 0.95
N THR A 278 -16.91 16.37 0.15
CA THR A 278 -16.20 15.08 0.26
C THR A 278 -14.88 15.25 1.01
N LEU A 279 -14.67 14.45 2.06
CA LEU A 279 -13.35 14.13 2.60
C LEU A 279 -12.69 13.12 1.66
N PHE A 280 -11.64 13.54 0.94
CA PHE A 280 -10.99 12.73 -0.09
C PHE A 280 -9.55 12.44 0.29
N ILE A 281 -9.21 11.17 0.47
CA ILE A 281 -7.92 10.71 0.96
C ILE A 281 -7.27 9.83 -0.09
N ILE A 282 -6.03 10.15 -0.47
CA ILE A 282 -5.17 9.31 -1.31
C ILE A 282 -3.97 8.90 -0.48
N LEU A 283 -3.70 7.60 -0.43
CA LEU A 283 -2.52 7.05 0.22
C LEU A 283 -2.06 5.77 -0.47
N SER A 284 -0.92 5.22 -0.03
CA SER A 284 -0.52 3.86 -0.36
C SER A 284 -0.49 2.99 0.90
N ASP A 285 -0.61 1.70 0.71
CA ASP A 285 -0.48 0.69 1.77
C ASP A 285 0.98 0.37 2.09
N HIS A 286 1.84 0.30 1.09
CA HIS A 286 3.30 0.21 1.17
C HIS A 286 3.94 0.73 -0.12
N GLY A 287 5.25 0.84 -0.17
CA GLY A 287 6.02 1.10 -1.37
C GLY A 287 6.73 -0.16 -1.88
N ASP A 288 7.64 0.00 -2.82
CA ASP A 288 8.48 -1.05 -3.40
C ASP A 288 9.95 -0.59 -3.50
N CYS A 289 10.90 -1.46 -3.27
CA CYS A 289 12.26 -1.29 -3.78
C CYS A 289 12.28 -1.74 -5.24
N LEU A 290 12.74 -0.89 -6.15
CA LEU A 290 12.83 -1.24 -7.57
C LEU A 290 14.18 -1.87 -7.92
N ASP A 291 15.28 -1.35 -7.36
CA ASP A 291 16.64 -1.90 -7.48
C ASP A 291 17.54 -1.41 -6.34
N GLU A 292 16.96 -0.85 -5.29
CA GLU A 292 17.68 -0.35 -4.13
C GLU A 292 17.94 -1.48 -3.13
N HIS A 293 18.99 -1.38 -2.31
CA HIS A 293 19.33 -2.27 -1.19
C HIS A 293 19.51 -3.75 -1.58
N GLY A 294 19.69 -4.07 -2.88
CA GLY A 294 19.70 -5.44 -3.37
C GLY A 294 18.33 -6.12 -3.34
N VAL A 295 17.24 -5.35 -3.19
CA VAL A 295 15.86 -5.76 -3.35
C VAL A 295 15.36 -5.26 -4.70
N TYR A 296 14.75 -6.15 -5.49
CA TYR A 296 14.38 -5.84 -6.87
C TYR A 296 12.88 -6.05 -7.10
N PHE A 297 12.17 -4.95 -7.38
CA PHE A 297 10.72 -4.92 -7.66
C PHE A 297 9.91 -5.67 -6.62
N SER A 298 10.20 -5.40 -5.36
CA SER A 298 9.61 -6.09 -4.21
C SER A 298 9.62 -5.20 -2.97
N HIS A 299 8.70 -5.48 -2.06
CA HIS A 299 8.57 -4.75 -0.80
C HIS A 299 9.15 -5.54 0.40
N ASP A 300 10.14 -6.41 0.15
CA ASP A 300 10.69 -7.37 1.13
C ASP A 300 11.64 -6.70 2.15
N SER A 301 11.36 -5.48 2.57
CA SER A 301 12.26 -4.73 3.46
C SER A 301 11.53 -3.65 4.24
N LEU A 302 12.21 -3.09 5.26
CA LEU A 302 11.72 -1.91 6.00
C LEU A 302 12.48 -0.63 5.66
N PHE A 303 13.16 -0.55 4.51
CA PHE A 303 13.73 0.70 4.00
C PHE A 303 12.63 1.71 3.63
N ASP A 304 12.97 3.00 3.62
CA ASP A 304 11.99 4.05 3.35
C ASP A 304 11.30 3.86 1.99
N GLU A 305 11.93 3.20 1.00
CA GLU A 305 11.31 2.83 -0.27
C GLU A 305 10.06 1.97 -0.11
N SER A 306 10.04 1.11 0.90
CA SER A 306 8.92 0.18 1.14
C SER A 306 7.89 0.71 2.13
N VAL A 307 8.23 1.71 2.97
CA VAL A 307 7.34 2.14 4.07
C VAL A 307 7.04 3.65 4.11
N HIS A 308 7.83 4.50 3.43
CA HIS A 308 7.55 5.93 3.28
C HIS A 308 6.64 6.14 2.07
N VAL A 309 5.36 6.31 2.32
CA VAL A 309 4.31 6.32 1.30
C VAL A 309 3.60 7.68 1.25
N PRO A 310 2.97 8.03 0.12
CA PRO A 310 2.24 9.29 0.00
C PRO A 310 0.98 9.30 0.89
N LEU A 311 0.64 10.49 1.41
CA LEU A 311 -0.67 10.79 1.98
C LEU A 311 -1.08 12.20 1.57
N ILE A 312 -2.27 12.29 0.98
CA ILE A 312 -2.91 13.53 0.56
C ILE A 312 -4.33 13.53 1.11
N ILE A 313 -4.72 14.57 1.85
CA ILE A 313 -6.06 14.69 2.43
C ILE A 313 -6.70 15.99 1.96
N LYS A 314 -7.70 15.90 1.08
CA LYS A 314 -8.57 17.03 0.76
C LYS A 314 -9.69 17.07 1.80
N MET A 315 -9.67 18.09 2.63
CA MET A 315 -10.74 18.35 3.60
C MET A 315 -12.00 18.85 2.89
N PRO A 316 -13.21 18.63 3.46
CA PRO A 316 -14.41 19.27 2.93
C PRO A 316 -14.22 20.77 2.71
N LYS A 317 -14.82 21.33 1.64
CA LYS A 317 -14.68 22.73 1.21
C LYS A 317 -13.24 23.16 0.94
N SER A 318 -12.34 22.20 0.72
CA SER A 318 -10.91 22.42 0.55
C SER A 318 -10.28 23.26 1.69
N GLU A 319 -10.77 23.09 2.93
CA GLU A 319 -10.15 23.68 4.08
C GLU A 319 -8.69 23.26 4.18
N PHE A 320 -7.81 24.17 4.58
CA PHE A 320 -6.36 23.95 4.68
C PHE A 320 -5.65 23.59 3.37
N LYS A 321 -6.24 23.96 2.21
CA LYS A 321 -5.64 23.73 0.88
C LYS A 321 -4.21 24.25 0.79
N GLY A 322 -3.34 23.47 0.15
CA GLY A 322 -1.94 23.82 -0.07
C GLY A 322 -1.05 23.73 1.20
N LYS A 323 -1.60 23.26 2.34
CA LYS A 323 -0.80 23.04 3.54
C LYS A 323 0.09 21.82 3.38
N GLU A 324 1.36 21.94 3.73
CA GLU A 324 2.30 20.83 3.81
C GLU A 324 2.63 20.51 5.27
N ILE A 325 2.61 19.23 5.63
CA ILE A 325 2.91 18.74 6.98
C ILE A 325 4.17 17.89 6.95
N HIS A 326 5.18 18.30 7.71
CA HIS A 326 6.46 17.64 7.85
C HIS A 326 6.60 16.78 9.12
N GLU A 327 5.55 16.73 9.91
CA GLU A 327 5.48 15.88 11.11
C GLU A 327 5.07 14.44 10.74
N PHE A 328 5.39 13.51 11.62
CA PHE A 328 5.09 12.11 11.39
C PHE A 328 3.62 11.77 11.52
N ALA A 329 3.13 11.00 10.54
CA ALA A 329 1.83 10.33 10.55
C ALA A 329 1.99 8.87 10.10
N GLN A 330 1.08 7.99 10.52
CA GLN A 330 1.05 6.58 10.17
C GLN A 330 -0.35 6.09 9.80
N THR A 331 -0.45 4.96 9.14
CA THR A 331 -1.71 4.37 8.67
C THR A 331 -2.83 4.30 9.71
N PRO A 332 -2.60 3.91 10.98
CA PRO A 332 -3.67 3.85 11.99
C PRO A 332 -4.31 5.21 12.31
N ASP A 333 -3.69 6.32 11.92
CA ASP A 333 -4.18 7.67 12.20
C ASP A 333 -5.35 8.08 11.30
N ILE A 334 -5.59 7.36 10.22
CA ILE A 334 -6.64 7.68 9.25
C ILE A 334 -8.04 7.53 9.86
N ALA A 335 -8.33 6.39 10.51
CA ALA A 335 -9.64 6.16 11.11
C ALA A 335 -10.01 7.23 12.17
N PRO A 336 -9.18 7.54 13.20
CA PRO A 336 -9.51 8.57 14.16
C PRO A 336 -9.62 9.97 13.53
N THR A 337 -8.91 10.25 12.44
CA THR A 337 -9.03 11.51 11.70
C THR A 337 -10.41 11.65 11.07
N ILE A 338 -10.91 10.59 10.44
CA ILE A 338 -12.25 10.57 9.84
C ILE A 338 -13.33 10.73 10.93
N ILE A 339 -13.19 10.02 12.05
CA ILE A 339 -14.16 10.08 13.15
C ILE A 339 -14.22 11.49 13.75
N GLU A 340 -13.07 12.09 14.03
CA GLU A 340 -13.00 13.42 14.62
C GLU A 340 -13.51 14.50 13.67
N GLU A 341 -13.37 14.32 12.34
CA GLU A 341 -13.95 15.21 11.34
C GLU A 341 -15.49 15.21 11.36
N PHE A 342 -16.11 14.19 11.93
CA PHE A 342 -17.54 14.12 12.24
C PHE A 342 -17.90 14.56 13.67
N GLU A 343 -16.96 15.21 14.36
CA GLU A 343 -17.13 15.70 15.73
C GLU A 343 -17.38 14.58 16.75
N GLU A 344 -17.00 13.35 16.42
CA GLU A 344 -17.11 12.20 17.31
C GLU A 344 -15.75 11.81 17.90
N LYS A 345 -15.77 11.06 18.99
CA LYS A 345 -14.57 10.58 19.69
C LYS A 345 -14.68 9.08 19.93
N VAL A 346 -13.72 8.34 19.37
CA VAL A 346 -13.51 6.91 19.66
C VAL A 346 -12.07 6.75 20.15
N LYS A 347 -11.88 6.00 21.21
CA LYS A 347 -10.52 5.73 21.72
C LYS A 347 -9.86 4.67 20.87
N LEU A 348 -8.95 5.08 20.01
CA LEU A 348 -8.13 4.23 19.15
C LEU A 348 -6.64 4.41 19.49
N GLU A 349 -5.77 3.52 19.00
CA GLU A 349 -4.31 3.69 19.13
C GLU A 349 -3.76 4.73 18.17
N GLY A 350 -4.33 4.78 16.95
CA GLY A 350 -4.06 5.85 16.00
C GLY A 350 -4.44 7.21 16.58
N LYS A 351 -3.78 8.25 16.12
CA LYS A 351 -3.98 9.63 16.56
C LYS A 351 -4.55 10.46 15.43
N SER A 352 -5.60 11.22 15.70
CA SER A 352 -6.19 12.09 14.69
C SER A 352 -5.16 13.07 14.12
N LEU A 353 -5.10 13.14 12.80
CA LEU A 353 -4.26 14.07 12.05
C LEU A 353 -4.79 15.50 12.10
N LEU A 354 -6.03 15.72 12.60
CA LEU A 354 -6.59 17.06 12.74
C LEU A 354 -5.77 17.94 13.69
N GLN A 355 -5.04 17.34 14.63
CA GLN A 355 -4.09 18.10 15.48
C GLN A 355 -2.96 18.71 14.66
N LEU A 356 -2.44 17.97 13.66
CA LEU A 356 -1.44 18.46 12.71
C LEU A 356 -2.05 19.45 11.72
N ILE A 357 -3.24 19.15 11.20
CA ILE A 357 -3.90 19.94 10.16
C ILE A 357 -4.35 21.30 10.69
N LYS A 358 -5.03 21.32 11.84
CA LYS A 358 -5.67 22.54 12.40
C LYS A 358 -4.74 23.35 13.31
N ASN A 359 -3.84 22.68 14.03
CA ASN A 359 -3.13 23.28 15.16
C ASN A 359 -1.59 23.25 15.02
N ASP A 360 -1.04 22.63 13.99
CA ASP A 360 0.41 22.40 13.81
C ASP A 360 1.08 21.67 15.00
N LEU A 361 0.30 20.88 15.75
CA LEU A 361 0.79 20.18 16.93
C LEU A 361 1.29 18.78 16.55
N PRO A 362 2.58 18.47 16.79
CA PRO A 362 3.12 17.14 16.57
C PRO A 362 2.39 16.09 17.40
N ILE A 363 1.99 14.99 16.75
CA ILE A 363 1.33 13.86 17.41
C ILE A 363 2.31 12.77 17.82
N ARG A 364 3.50 12.74 17.22
CA ARG A 364 4.59 11.79 17.51
C ARG A 364 5.94 12.31 17.04
N ASP A 365 7.01 11.82 17.66
CA ASP A 365 8.41 12.10 17.33
C ASP A 365 9.10 10.95 16.57
N LYS A 366 8.43 9.81 16.45
CA LYS A 366 8.93 8.58 15.82
C LYS A 366 7.80 7.71 15.31
N VAL A 367 8.14 6.79 14.41
CA VAL A 367 7.24 5.77 13.87
C VAL A 367 7.82 4.38 14.12
N PHE A 368 6.92 3.40 14.33
CA PHE A 368 7.25 2.00 14.51
C PHE A 368 6.79 1.20 13.31
N LEU A 369 7.64 0.30 12.84
CA LEU A 369 7.44 -0.49 11.63
C LEU A 369 7.65 -1.97 11.96
N VAL A 370 6.85 -2.82 11.35
CA VAL A 370 7.01 -4.28 11.41
C VAL A 370 7.03 -4.86 10.02
N ASP A 371 7.80 -5.91 9.79
CA ASP A 371 7.86 -6.58 8.50
C ASP A 371 6.75 -7.63 8.41
N GLY A 372 5.90 -7.52 7.39
CA GLY A 372 4.81 -8.47 7.12
C GLY A 372 5.24 -9.69 6.30
N LEU A 373 6.49 -9.75 5.84
CA LEU A 373 7.03 -10.81 4.99
C LEU A 373 8.17 -11.59 5.63
N ALA A 374 8.89 -10.98 6.59
CA ALA A 374 9.96 -11.64 7.33
C ALA A 374 9.63 -11.67 8.83
N PRO A 375 9.69 -12.83 9.47
CA PRO A 375 9.40 -12.93 10.90
C PRO A 375 10.42 -12.13 11.71
N LYS A 376 9.94 -11.46 12.77
CA LYS A 376 10.76 -10.77 13.77
C LYS A 376 11.69 -9.67 13.22
N VAL A 377 11.30 -9.03 12.12
CA VAL A 377 11.93 -7.80 11.64
C VAL A 377 11.06 -6.60 12.04
N ARG A 378 11.70 -5.62 12.65
CA ARG A 378 11.05 -4.39 13.12
C ARG A 378 11.97 -3.21 13.01
N ALA A 379 11.41 -2.02 12.86
CA ALA A 379 12.20 -0.80 12.85
C ALA A 379 11.55 0.31 13.67
N ILE A 380 12.39 1.22 14.11
CA ILE A 380 12.00 2.52 14.67
C ILE A 380 12.68 3.60 13.84
N ARG A 381 11.92 4.62 13.45
CA ARG A 381 12.39 5.74 12.67
C ARG A 381 12.04 7.07 13.34
N THR A 382 13.04 7.92 13.51
CA THR A 382 12.94 9.32 13.90
C THR A 382 13.27 10.23 12.71
N LYS A 383 13.16 11.55 12.85
CA LYS A 383 13.55 12.49 11.77
C LYS A 383 15.03 12.36 11.34
N LYS A 384 15.92 11.90 12.25
CA LYS A 384 17.37 11.84 12.01
C LYS A 384 17.93 10.44 11.88
N ARG A 385 17.27 9.44 12.46
CA ARG A 385 17.84 8.11 12.61
C ARG A 385 16.79 7.04 12.34
N LYS A 386 17.24 5.92 11.82
CA LYS A 386 16.46 4.69 11.71
C LYS A 386 17.25 3.52 12.23
N LEU A 387 16.62 2.69 13.05
CA LEU A 387 17.17 1.44 13.57
C LEU A 387 16.27 0.29 13.08
N ILE A 388 16.88 -0.70 12.42
CA ILE A 388 16.22 -1.94 12.01
C ILE A 388 16.82 -3.08 12.83
N ILE A 389 15.96 -3.93 13.42
CA ILE A 389 16.35 -5.13 14.17
C ILE A 389 15.72 -6.33 13.50
N ALA A 390 16.56 -7.24 13.02
CA ALA A 390 16.18 -8.41 12.24
C ALA A 390 16.69 -9.68 12.93
N SER A 391 16.00 -10.15 13.98
CA SER A 391 16.41 -11.36 14.72
C SER A 391 16.14 -12.66 13.95
N GLU A 392 15.09 -12.68 13.13
CA GLU A 392 14.80 -13.69 12.10
C GLU A 392 14.36 -12.93 10.86
N ASN A 393 15.21 -12.85 9.85
CA ASN A 393 15.09 -11.94 8.70
C ASN A 393 14.95 -12.65 7.35
N ARG A 394 14.75 -13.97 7.35
CA ARG A 394 14.56 -14.71 6.12
C ARG A 394 13.19 -14.39 5.50
N CYS A 395 13.21 -13.71 4.39
CA CYS A 395 12.01 -13.34 3.66
C CYS A 395 11.18 -14.57 3.23
N ASN A 396 9.88 -14.51 3.42
CA ASN A 396 8.96 -15.57 2.99
C ASN A 396 8.82 -15.67 1.48
N LEU A 397 9.00 -14.57 0.73
CA LEU A 397 8.90 -14.54 -0.73
C LEU A 397 10.15 -15.11 -1.41
N CYS A 398 11.29 -14.44 -1.26
CA CYS A 398 12.52 -14.78 -1.99
C CYS A 398 13.48 -15.69 -1.22
N LYS A 399 13.22 -15.97 0.07
CA LYS A 399 14.05 -16.77 0.98
C LYS A 399 15.44 -16.18 1.25
N ALA A 400 15.71 -14.95 0.83
CA ALA A 400 16.92 -14.23 1.15
C ALA A 400 16.78 -13.46 2.47
N GLU A 401 17.91 -13.04 3.02
CA GLU A 401 17.98 -12.08 4.10
C GLU A 401 18.25 -10.70 3.51
N HIS A 402 17.35 -9.74 3.74
CA HIS A 402 17.46 -8.39 3.18
C HIS A 402 18.09 -7.39 4.15
N HIS A 403 18.14 -7.75 5.43
CA HIS A 403 18.71 -6.94 6.50
C HIS A 403 19.88 -7.65 7.18
N ASP A 404 20.82 -6.90 7.72
CA ASP A 404 21.72 -7.39 8.75
C ASP A 404 20.95 -7.58 10.07
N LYS A 405 21.53 -8.25 11.06
CA LYS A 405 20.86 -8.48 12.36
C LYS A 405 20.45 -7.17 13.04
N ILE A 406 21.27 -6.14 12.88
CA ILE A 406 21.00 -4.79 13.39
C ILE A 406 21.60 -3.80 12.41
N GLU A 407 20.79 -2.86 11.99
CA GLU A 407 21.20 -1.76 11.10
C GLU A 407 20.75 -0.43 11.70
N GLU A 408 21.63 0.56 11.66
CA GLU A 408 21.31 1.92 12.03
C GLU A 408 21.78 2.87 10.94
N TYR A 409 20.92 3.83 10.59
CA TYR A 409 21.18 4.81 9.54
C TYR A 409 21.04 6.24 10.06
N ASP A 410 21.94 7.13 9.64
CA ASP A 410 21.83 8.56 9.85
C ASP A 410 21.14 9.20 8.63
N LEU A 411 19.85 9.44 8.76
CA LEU A 411 19.02 9.93 7.67
C LEU A 411 19.29 11.38 7.27
N GLY A 412 20.05 12.13 8.07
CA GLY A 412 20.52 13.48 7.73
C GLY A 412 21.67 13.45 6.73
N GLU A 413 22.59 12.51 6.92
CA GLU A 413 23.80 12.36 6.07
C GLU A 413 23.57 11.31 4.95
N ASP A 414 22.73 10.32 5.23
CA ASP A 414 22.45 9.18 4.33
C ASP A 414 20.93 8.92 4.24
N PRO A 415 20.18 9.81 3.58
CA PRO A 415 18.73 9.64 3.41
C PRO A 415 18.36 8.43 2.54
N GLY A 416 19.33 7.83 1.87
CA GLY A 416 19.16 6.61 1.06
C GLY A 416 19.42 5.32 1.81
N GLU A 417 19.72 5.35 3.12
CA GLU A 417 19.94 4.17 3.97
C GLU A 417 20.99 3.19 3.39
N THR A 418 22.09 3.72 2.85
CA THR A 418 23.12 2.94 2.14
C THR A 418 24.27 2.50 3.05
N LYS A 419 24.47 3.20 4.19
CA LYS A 419 25.60 2.98 5.09
C LYS A 419 25.12 2.63 6.49
N ASN A 420 25.19 1.34 6.86
CA ASN A 420 24.98 0.90 8.22
C ASN A 420 26.05 1.46 9.17
N ILE A 421 25.64 2.29 10.13
CA ILE A 421 26.52 2.92 11.13
C ILE A 421 26.45 2.27 12.50
N TYR A 422 25.72 1.17 12.64
CA TYR A 422 25.58 0.48 13.93
C TYR A 422 26.93 -0.01 14.47
N SER A 423 27.29 0.40 15.68
CA SER A 423 28.59 0.10 16.33
C SER A 423 28.44 -0.64 17.67
N GLY A 424 27.35 -1.41 17.83
CA GLY A 424 27.10 -2.19 19.03
C GLY A 424 26.19 -1.50 20.05
N ARG A 425 25.87 -0.22 19.86
CA ARG A 425 24.93 0.54 20.70
C ARG A 425 24.10 1.49 19.86
N SER A 426 22.82 1.64 20.20
CA SER A 426 21.95 2.68 19.66
C SER A 426 21.05 3.23 20.75
N GLU A 427 20.82 4.53 20.75
CA GLU A 427 19.85 5.17 21.66
C GLU A 427 18.42 4.73 21.35
N LEU A 428 18.15 4.32 20.10
CA LEU A 428 16.83 3.83 19.67
C LEU A 428 16.50 2.43 20.21
N MET A 429 17.48 1.69 20.76
CA MET A 429 17.22 0.41 21.43
C MET A 429 16.46 0.52 22.75
N LYS A 430 16.34 1.73 23.31
CA LYS A 430 15.58 1.98 24.54
C LYS A 430 14.06 1.96 24.35
N PHE A 431 13.62 1.89 23.12
CA PHE A 431 12.24 1.92 22.69
C PHE A 431 11.85 0.58 22.02
#